data_174280e332c71ec9b3de06e42fa49ff5
#
_entry.id   174280e332c71ec9b3de06e42fa49ff5
#
_cell.length_a   1.000
_cell.length_b   1.000
_cell.length_c   1.000
_cell.angle_alpha   90.00
_cell.angle_beta   90.00
_cell.angle_gamma   90.00
#
_symmetry.space_group_name_H-M   'P 1'
#
loop_
_entity.id
_entity.type
_entity.pdbx_description
1 polymer ?
#
loop_
_entity_poly.entity_id
_entity_poly.type
_entity_poly.pdbx_seq_one_letter_code
_entity_poly.pdbx_strand_id
1 'polypeptide(L)'
;MQDRSRKIAVTGVLGAVTILLGLTHWGFIPWFSGVSLTIMHIPVIIGAILEGPAVGAGIGLIFGLFSMLQAAIAPSGPTDVWFTNPLLSILPRLMIGPITWLVYHSLKHWQAGAIIISAIAGSATNTVLVLGMMGLLGLLPWQVLGGIALINGLPEIGASALISFLVIVAVRQIKVGKRQGSEV
;
A
#
# COMPACT_ATOMS: atom_id res chain seq x y z
N MET A 1 18.32 -4.98 21.25
CA MET A 1 19.01 -5.26 19.97
C MET A 1 18.15 -6.13 19.03
N GLN A 2 17.46 -7.13 19.51
CA GLN A 2 16.62 -8.07 18.73
C GLN A 2 15.50 -7.38 17.93
N ASP A 3 14.81 -6.40 18.51
CA ASP A 3 13.75 -5.65 17.84
C ASP A 3 14.24 -4.84 16.63
N ARG A 4 15.42 -4.25 16.70
CA ARG A 4 15.97 -3.47 15.60
C ARG A 4 16.35 -4.35 14.41
N SER A 5 16.99 -5.47 14.66
CA SER A 5 17.37 -6.44 13.62
C SER A 5 16.14 -7.02 12.92
N ARG A 6 15.09 -7.33 13.68
CA ARG A 6 13.81 -7.81 13.16
C ARG A 6 13.14 -6.77 12.24
N LYS A 7 13.09 -5.51 12.67
CA LYS A 7 12.52 -4.43 11.85
C LYS A 7 13.28 -4.24 10.53
N ILE A 8 14.61 -4.28 10.57
CA ILE A 8 15.45 -4.19 9.37
C ILE A 8 15.17 -5.39 8.44
N ALA A 9 15.12 -6.60 8.98
CA ALA A 9 14.85 -7.80 8.20
C ALA A 9 13.47 -7.75 7.54
N VAL A 10 12.42 -7.37 8.28
CA VAL A 10 11.05 -7.25 7.74
C VAL A 10 10.98 -6.15 6.67
N THR A 11 11.64 -5.00 6.90
CA THR A 11 11.71 -3.93 5.89
C THR A 11 12.39 -4.43 4.61
N GLY A 12 13.50 -5.17 4.73
CA GLY A 12 14.22 -5.73 3.58
C GLY A 12 13.39 -6.76 2.81
N VAL A 13 12.78 -7.72 3.52
CA VAL A 13 11.97 -8.78 2.89
C VAL A 13 10.73 -8.20 2.19
N LEU A 14 9.94 -7.39 2.88
CA LEU A 14 8.74 -6.80 2.30
C LEU A 14 9.06 -5.75 1.21
N GLY A 15 10.18 -5.04 1.36
CA GLY A 15 10.72 -4.17 0.31
C GLY A 15 11.11 -4.95 -0.95
N ALA A 16 11.79 -6.10 -0.79
CA ALA A 16 12.13 -6.99 -1.89
C ALA A 16 10.88 -7.55 -2.58
N VAL A 17 9.85 -7.95 -1.81
CA VAL A 17 8.56 -8.37 -2.37
C VAL A 17 7.93 -7.26 -3.21
N THR A 18 7.96 -6.00 -2.72
CA THR A 18 7.46 -4.84 -3.46
C THR A 18 8.20 -4.67 -4.80
N ILE A 19 9.53 -4.77 -4.80
CA ILE A 19 10.34 -4.69 -6.02
C ILE A 19 10.02 -5.85 -6.97
N LEU A 20 9.92 -7.08 -6.47
CA LEU A 20 9.58 -8.25 -7.28
C LEU A 20 8.21 -8.11 -7.94
N LEU A 21 7.20 -7.62 -7.21
CA LEU A 21 5.89 -7.33 -7.78
C LEU A 21 5.96 -6.32 -8.94
N GLY A 22 6.80 -5.29 -8.82
CA GLY A 22 7.01 -4.32 -9.88
C GLY A 22 7.76 -4.88 -11.09
N LEU A 23 8.85 -5.62 -10.86
CA LEU A 23 9.67 -6.21 -11.93
C LEU A 23 8.91 -7.28 -12.73
N THR A 24 8.10 -8.08 -12.06
CA THR A 24 7.31 -9.14 -12.72
C THR A 24 6.03 -8.62 -13.36
N HIS A 25 5.72 -7.34 -13.22
CA HIS A 25 4.46 -6.70 -13.65
C HIS A 25 3.20 -7.31 -12.97
N TRP A 26 3.35 -8.24 -12.05
CA TRP A 26 2.22 -8.76 -11.24
C TRP A 26 1.67 -7.69 -10.29
N GLY A 27 2.50 -6.71 -9.95
CA GLY A 27 2.07 -5.55 -9.17
C GLY A 27 1.23 -4.54 -9.94
N PHE A 28 1.18 -4.67 -11.27
CA PHE A 28 0.43 -3.80 -12.17
C PHE A 28 -0.54 -4.65 -12.98
N ILE A 29 -1.79 -4.69 -12.59
CA ILE A 29 -2.84 -5.43 -13.29
C ILE A 29 -3.45 -4.50 -14.34
N PRO A 30 -3.33 -4.82 -15.66
CA PRO A 30 -3.99 -4.03 -16.70
C PRO A 30 -5.48 -3.92 -16.43
N TRP A 31 -6.03 -2.70 -16.49
CA TRP A 31 -7.42 -2.46 -16.17
C TRP A 31 -8.12 -1.65 -17.27
N PHE A 32 -9.44 -1.73 -17.31
CA PHE A 32 -10.28 -1.12 -18.35
C PHE A 32 -10.17 0.41 -18.46
N SER A 33 -9.68 1.09 -17.42
CA SER A 33 -9.51 2.55 -17.40
C SER A 33 -8.28 3.06 -18.18
N GLY A 34 -7.45 2.16 -18.72
CA GLY A 34 -6.16 2.52 -19.31
C GLY A 34 -5.07 2.88 -18.29
N VAL A 35 -5.39 2.85 -16.99
CA VAL A 35 -4.46 2.97 -15.87
C VAL A 35 -4.40 1.63 -15.15
N SER A 36 -3.21 1.10 -14.93
CA SER A 36 -3.04 -0.18 -14.25
C SER A 36 -3.43 -0.10 -12.79
N LEU A 37 -4.12 -1.14 -12.30
CA LEU A 37 -4.32 -1.40 -10.89
C LEU A 37 -2.99 -1.74 -10.23
N THR A 38 -2.68 -1.17 -9.07
CA THR A 38 -1.45 -1.52 -8.36
C THR A 38 -1.73 -2.21 -7.02
N ILE A 39 -1.02 -3.32 -6.78
CA ILE A 39 -1.02 -4.03 -5.48
C ILE A 39 0.33 -3.89 -4.74
N MET A 40 1.26 -3.12 -5.29
CA MET A 40 2.61 -2.93 -4.72
C MET A 40 2.62 -2.23 -3.36
N HIS A 41 1.55 -1.55 -2.99
CA HIS A 41 1.40 -0.90 -1.69
C HIS A 41 0.98 -1.89 -0.57
N ILE A 42 0.55 -3.11 -0.91
CA ILE A 42 0.13 -4.12 0.09
C ILE A 42 1.26 -4.50 1.06
N PRO A 43 2.51 -4.77 0.62
CA PRO A 43 3.61 -5.02 1.55
C PRO A 43 3.89 -3.84 2.50
N VAL A 44 3.66 -2.60 2.06
CA VAL A 44 3.79 -1.39 2.90
C VAL A 44 2.77 -1.43 4.04
N ILE A 45 1.51 -1.73 3.71
CA ILE A 45 0.40 -1.88 4.66
C ILE A 45 0.70 -2.97 5.68
N ILE A 46 1.11 -4.15 5.20
CA ILE A 46 1.44 -5.30 6.06
C ILE A 46 2.59 -4.95 7.00
N GLY A 47 3.67 -4.37 6.49
CA GLY A 47 4.82 -3.96 7.30
C GLY A 47 4.46 -2.91 8.37
N ALA A 48 3.60 -1.96 8.04
CA ALA A 48 3.12 -0.95 8.98
C ALA A 48 2.29 -1.56 10.11
N ILE A 49 1.39 -2.51 9.81
CA ILE A 49 0.54 -3.17 10.81
C ILE A 49 1.36 -4.12 11.70
N LEU A 50 2.34 -4.82 11.14
CA LEU A 50 3.14 -5.81 11.88
C LEU A 50 4.23 -5.18 12.74
N GLU A 51 4.95 -4.18 12.22
CA GLU A 51 6.20 -3.67 12.81
C GLU A 51 6.18 -2.15 13.10
N GLY A 52 5.11 -1.46 12.72
CA GLY A 52 4.92 -0.05 13.04
C GLY A 52 5.22 0.93 11.91
N PRO A 53 5.04 2.25 12.17
CA PRO A 53 5.02 3.27 11.14
C PRO A 53 6.38 3.47 10.45
N ALA A 54 7.48 3.30 11.18
CA ALA A 54 8.83 3.46 10.62
C ALA A 54 9.16 2.36 9.60
N VAL A 55 8.74 1.11 9.86
CA VAL A 55 8.91 -0.01 8.93
C VAL A 55 8.03 0.21 7.69
N GLY A 56 6.75 0.58 7.89
CA GLY A 56 5.86 0.92 6.79
C GLY A 56 6.41 2.07 5.92
N ALA A 57 6.91 3.15 6.54
CA ALA A 57 7.54 4.26 5.81
C ALA A 57 8.80 3.82 5.05
N GLY A 58 9.63 2.96 5.65
CA GLY A 58 10.82 2.40 5.00
C GLY A 58 10.49 1.58 3.75
N ILE A 59 9.49 0.69 3.84
CA ILE A 59 9.01 -0.08 2.69
C ILE A 59 8.38 0.86 1.64
N GLY A 60 7.59 1.85 2.08
CA GLY A 60 7.02 2.88 1.22
C GLY A 60 8.07 3.71 0.48
N LEU A 61 9.19 4.02 1.13
CA LEU A 61 10.34 4.67 0.49
C LEU A 61 10.96 3.78 -0.59
N ILE A 62 11.19 2.50 -0.30
CA ILE A 62 11.69 1.52 -1.28
C ILE A 62 10.74 1.45 -2.48
N PHE A 63 9.44 1.37 -2.23
CA PHE A 63 8.42 1.38 -3.28
C PHE A 63 8.48 2.66 -4.13
N GLY A 64 8.54 3.83 -3.49
CA GLY A 64 8.60 5.12 -4.20
C GLY A 64 9.86 5.28 -5.06
N LEU A 65 11.02 4.90 -4.53
CA LEU A 65 12.29 4.93 -5.25
C LEU A 65 12.28 3.95 -6.43
N PHE A 66 11.77 2.73 -6.23
CA PHE A 66 11.63 1.75 -7.30
C PHE A 66 10.67 2.25 -8.40
N SER A 67 9.52 2.80 -8.03
CA SER A 67 8.53 3.36 -8.97
C SER A 67 9.14 4.50 -9.80
N MET A 68 9.92 5.38 -9.16
CA MET A 68 10.62 6.47 -9.84
C MET A 68 11.69 5.95 -10.82
N LEU A 69 12.46 4.95 -10.40
CA LEU A 69 13.49 4.33 -11.23
C LEU A 69 12.88 3.61 -12.44
N GLN A 70 11.81 2.84 -12.23
CA GLN A 70 11.09 2.13 -13.27
C GLN A 70 10.50 3.11 -14.29
N ALA A 71 9.89 4.20 -13.84
CA ALA A 71 9.36 5.25 -14.70
C ALA A 71 10.44 5.90 -15.58
N ALA A 72 11.68 6.02 -15.09
CA ALA A 72 12.79 6.60 -15.82
C ALA A 72 13.42 5.64 -16.84
N ILE A 73 13.49 4.33 -16.53
CA ILE A 73 14.24 3.35 -17.33
C ILE A 73 13.32 2.54 -18.25
N ALA A 74 12.14 2.16 -17.77
CA ALA A 74 11.23 1.24 -18.45
C ALA A 74 9.76 1.63 -18.21
N PRO A 75 9.31 2.82 -18.70
CA PRO A 75 7.91 3.21 -18.56
C PRO A 75 7.00 2.23 -19.32
N SER A 76 5.94 1.76 -18.68
CA SER A 76 4.97 0.82 -19.27
C SER A 76 3.88 1.54 -20.08
N GLY A 77 3.74 2.86 -19.88
CA GLY A 77 2.75 3.69 -20.55
C GLY A 77 3.09 5.18 -20.55
N PRO A 78 2.35 6.00 -21.31
CA PRO A 78 2.63 7.44 -21.43
C PRO A 78 2.53 8.20 -20.12
N THR A 79 1.69 7.74 -19.20
CA THR A 79 1.47 8.36 -17.88
C THR A 79 2.56 8.00 -16.88
N ASP A 80 3.29 6.91 -17.11
CA ASP A 80 4.31 6.44 -16.20
C ASP A 80 5.50 7.40 -16.09
N VAL A 81 5.79 8.15 -17.15
CA VAL A 81 6.86 9.15 -17.15
C VAL A 81 6.65 10.21 -16.07
N TRP A 82 5.41 10.50 -15.68
CA TRP A 82 5.13 11.46 -14.61
C TRP A 82 5.68 11.02 -13.25
N PHE A 83 5.80 9.71 -13.04
CA PHE A 83 6.35 9.14 -11.82
C PHE A 83 7.88 9.29 -11.68
N THR A 84 8.55 9.90 -12.66
CA THR A 84 9.94 10.39 -12.50
C THR A 84 10.02 11.55 -11.50
N ASN A 85 8.88 12.23 -11.23
CA ASN A 85 8.79 13.28 -10.23
C ASN A 85 8.74 12.67 -8.81
N PRO A 86 9.70 13.01 -7.91
CA PRO A 86 9.73 12.49 -6.54
C PRO A 86 8.47 12.80 -5.73
N LEU A 87 7.84 13.95 -5.97
CA LEU A 87 6.60 14.33 -5.29
C LEU A 87 5.45 13.38 -5.62
N LEU A 88 5.43 12.84 -6.84
CA LEU A 88 4.41 11.91 -7.28
C LEU A 88 4.74 10.46 -6.88
N SER A 89 6.03 10.11 -6.89
CA SER A 89 6.48 8.73 -6.62
C SER A 89 6.77 8.46 -5.16
N ILE A 90 7.49 9.34 -4.48
CA ILE A 90 8.00 9.04 -3.13
C ILE A 90 7.01 9.48 -2.05
N LEU A 91 6.52 10.72 -2.13
CA LEU A 91 5.71 11.31 -1.06
C LEU A 91 4.44 10.49 -0.74
N PRO A 92 3.60 10.09 -1.71
CA PRO A 92 2.42 9.28 -1.44
C PRO A 92 2.77 7.93 -0.79
N ARG A 93 3.80 7.26 -1.28
CA ARG A 93 4.22 5.94 -0.81
C ARG A 93 4.78 5.98 0.60
N LEU A 94 5.50 7.04 0.95
CA LEU A 94 6.02 7.26 2.28
C LEU A 94 4.89 7.43 3.32
N MET A 95 3.76 8.04 2.92
CA MET A 95 2.62 8.32 3.80
C MET A 95 1.73 7.08 4.05
N ILE A 96 1.74 6.08 3.17
CA ILE A 96 0.91 4.87 3.33
C ILE A 96 1.16 4.21 4.69
N GLY A 97 2.42 3.95 5.04
CA GLY A 97 2.79 3.26 6.27
C GLY A 97 2.32 3.97 7.55
N PRO A 98 2.71 5.23 7.77
CA PRO A 98 2.28 6.01 8.94
C PRO A 98 0.76 6.11 9.09
N ILE A 99 0.03 6.37 8.01
CA ILE A 99 -1.44 6.49 8.04
C ILE A 99 -2.09 5.14 8.35
N THR A 100 -1.65 4.07 7.69
CA THR A 100 -2.11 2.71 7.98
C THR A 100 -1.90 2.35 9.45
N TRP A 101 -0.71 2.62 9.98
CA TRP A 101 -0.41 2.35 11.38
C TRP A 101 -1.26 3.17 12.34
N LEU A 102 -1.46 4.44 12.06
CA LEU A 102 -2.28 5.34 12.88
C LEU A 102 -3.71 4.80 13.01
N VAL A 103 -4.33 4.44 11.89
CA VAL A 103 -5.68 3.86 11.86
C VAL A 103 -5.70 2.52 12.59
N TYR A 104 -4.72 1.64 12.35
CA TYR A 104 -4.61 0.36 13.03
C TYR A 104 -4.47 0.53 14.55
N HIS A 105 -3.61 1.44 14.99
CA HIS A 105 -3.37 1.69 16.41
C HIS A 105 -4.61 2.25 17.13
N SER A 106 -5.38 3.07 16.46
CA SER A 106 -6.63 3.62 17.00
C SER A 106 -7.75 2.57 17.16
N LEU A 107 -7.73 1.53 16.30
CA LEU A 107 -8.76 0.50 16.24
C LEU A 107 -8.28 -0.87 16.76
N LYS A 108 -7.11 -0.96 17.37
CA LYS A 108 -6.46 -2.23 17.77
C LYS A 108 -7.28 -3.13 18.69
N HIS A 109 -8.26 -2.55 19.40
CA HIS A 109 -9.20 -3.30 20.24
C HIS A 109 -10.17 -4.17 19.41
N TRP A 110 -10.33 -3.88 18.14
CA TRP A 110 -11.21 -4.60 17.21
C TRP A 110 -10.40 -5.38 16.17
N GLN A 111 -9.68 -6.43 16.63
CA GLN A 111 -8.61 -7.11 15.90
C GLN A 111 -8.80 -7.27 14.37
N ALA A 112 -9.85 -7.99 13.96
CA ALA A 112 -10.13 -8.23 12.55
C ALA A 112 -10.53 -6.94 11.79
N GLY A 113 -11.41 -6.14 12.39
CA GLY A 113 -11.87 -4.87 11.84
C GLY A 113 -10.74 -3.86 11.70
N ALA A 114 -9.83 -3.78 12.68
CA ALA A 114 -8.68 -2.90 12.63
C ALA A 114 -7.77 -3.20 11.43
N ILE A 115 -7.52 -4.47 11.12
CA ILE A 115 -6.70 -4.87 9.95
C ILE A 115 -7.38 -4.42 8.66
N ILE A 116 -8.67 -4.72 8.50
CA ILE A 116 -9.41 -4.39 7.28
C ILE A 116 -9.48 -2.88 7.07
N ILE A 117 -9.91 -2.12 8.09
CA ILE A 117 -10.08 -0.66 7.98
C ILE A 117 -8.73 0.04 7.74
N SER A 118 -7.67 -0.42 8.39
CA SER A 118 -6.34 0.16 8.16
C SER A 118 -5.77 -0.17 6.79
N ALA A 119 -6.08 -1.35 6.24
CA ALA A 119 -5.70 -1.69 4.87
C ALA A 119 -6.46 -0.83 3.84
N ILE A 120 -7.76 -0.60 4.07
CA ILE A 120 -8.57 0.35 3.28
C ILE A 120 -7.96 1.74 3.35
N ALA A 121 -7.64 2.24 4.54
CA ALA A 121 -7.05 3.56 4.73
C ALA A 121 -5.68 3.69 4.04
N GLY A 122 -4.83 2.68 4.12
CA GLY A 122 -3.53 2.67 3.44
C GLY A 122 -3.64 2.69 1.92
N SER A 123 -4.53 1.88 1.36
CA SER A 123 -4.81 1.87 -0.09
C SER A 123 -5.42 3.19 -0.55
N ALA A 124 -6.42 3.70 0.16
CA ALA A 124 -7.04 4.99 -0.13
C ALA A 124 -6.01 6.14 -0.05
N THR A 125 -5.09 6.10 0.90
CA THR A 125 -3.99 7.08 1.01
C THR A 125 -3.14 7.10 -0.25
N ASN A 126 -2.76 5.92 -0.77
CA ASN A 126 -2.01 5.84 -2.03
C ASN A 126 -2.79 6.52 -3.17
N THR A 127 -4.03 6.11 -3.39
CA THR A 127 -4.86 6.60 -4.49
C THR A 127 -5.11 8.12 -4.37
N VAL A 128 -5.53 8.59 -3.21
CA VAL A 128 -5.84 10.01 -2.98
C VAL A 128 -4.62 10.89 -3.13
N LEU A 129 -3.48 10.50 -2.56
CA LEU A 129 -2.27 11.32 -2.65
C LEU A 129 -1.66 11.31 -4.05
N VAL A 130 -1.67 10.18 -4.76
CA VAL A 130 -1.17 10.12 -6.14
C VAL A 130 -2.06 10.95 -7.07
N LEU A 131 -3.36 10.68 -7.08
CA LEU A 131 -4.29 11.41 -7.95
C LEU A 131 -4.41 12.87 -7.54
N GLY A 132 -4.41 13.17 -6.25
CA GLY A 132 -4.38 14.54 -5.74
C GLY A 132 -3.15 15.31 -6.22
N MET A 133 -1.98 14.69 -6.15
CA MET A 133 -0.74 15.30 -6.65
C MET A 133 -0.77 15.47 -8.18
N MET A 134 -1.32 14.53 -8.94
CA MET A 134 -1.53 14.68 -10.39
C MET A 134 -2.42 15.88 -10.71
N GLY A 135 -3.49 16.08 -9.95
CA GLY A 135 -4.38 17.23 -10.10
C GLY A 135 -3.70 18.56 -9.77
N LEU A 136 -2.94 18.59 -8.66
CA LEU A 136 -2.19 19.79 -8.24
C LEU A 136 -1.09 20.18 -9.23
N LEU A 137 -0.46 19.20 -9.87
CA LEU A 137 0.55 19.42 -10.92
C LEU A 137 -0.08 19.71 -12.29
N GLY A 138 -1.41 19.71 -12.41
CA GLY A 138 -2.12 19.99 -13.67
C GLY A 138 -1.92 18.92 -14.75
N LEU A 139 -1.55 17.68 -14.36
CA LEU A 139 -1.30 16.59 -15.30
C LEU A 139 -2.57 16.04 -15.93
N LEU A 140 -3.66 16.01 -15.16
CA LEU A 140 -4.99 15.55 -15.60
C LEU A 140 -6.11 16.42 -14.99
N PRO A 141 -7.24 16.60 -15.71
CA PRO A 141 -8.41 17.25 -15.17
C PRO A 141 -9.02 16.50 -13.98
N TRP A 142 -9.55 17.21 -12.99
CA TRP A 142 -10.13 16.62 -11.77
C TRP A 142 -11.27 15.63 -12.03
N GLN A 143 -12.05 15.85 -13.10
CA GLN A 143 -13.14 14.94 -13.51
C GLN A 143 -12.59 13.56 -13.92
N VAL A 144 -11.47 13.54 -14.67
CA VAL A 144 -10.79 12.30 -15.08
C VAL A 144 -10.20 11.59 -13.87
N LEU A 145 -9.55 12.34 -12.98
CA LEU A 145 -8.97 11.80 -11.74
C LEU A 145 -10.03 11.18 -10.83
N GLY A 146 -11.21 11.80 -10.72
CA GLY A 146 -12.35 11.24 -10.00
C GLY A 146 -12.85 9.92 -10.59
N GLY A 147 -12.90 9.82 -11.91
CA GLY A 147 -13.24 8.58 -12.63
C GLY A 147 -12.21 7.47 -12.35
N ILE A 148 -10.92 7.78 -12.42
CA ILE A 148 -9.83 6.83 -12.12
C ILE A 148 -9.92 6.39 -10.65
N ALA A 149 -10.16 7.30 -9.71
CA ALA A 149 -10.29 6.98 -8.30
C ALA A 149 -11.41 5.96 -8.02
N LEU A 150 -12.54 6.06 -8.72
CA LEU A 150 -13.64 5.12 -8.55
C LEU A 150 -13.36 3.78 -9.25
N ILE A 151 -12.90 3.81 -10.49
CA ILE A 151 -12.73 2.60 -11.31
C ILE A 151 -11.55 1.75 -10.83
N ASN A 152 -10.44 2.38 -10.47
CA ASN A 152 -9.24 1.68 -9.99
C ASN A 152 -9.20 1.58 -8.47
N GLY A 153 -9.55 2.64 -7.76
CA GLY A 153 -9.41 2.71 -6.30
C GLY A 153 -10.29 1.70 -5.57
N LEU A 154 -11.52 1.45 -6.00
CA LEU A 154 -12.39 0.48 -5.35
C LEU A 154 -11.86 -0.96 -5.42
N PRO A 155 -11.45 -1.50 -6.60
CA PRO A 155 -10.81 -2.81 -6.66
C PRO A 155 -9.48 -2.89 -5.90
N GLU A 156 -8.66 -1.83 -5.92
CA GLU A 156 -7.40 -1.78 -5.17
C GLU A 156 -7.63 -1.86 -3.66
N ILE A 157 -8.62 -1.13 -3.15
CA ILE A 157 -9.04 -1.16 -1.75
C ILE A 157 -9.51 -2.58 -1.38
N GLY A 158 -10.34 -3.20 -2.20
CA GLY A 158 -10.84 -4.56 -1.98
C GLY A 158 -9.71 -5.59 -1.93
N ALA A 159 -8.80 -5.57 -2.91
CA ALA A 159 -7.64 -6.44 -2.95
C ALA A 159 -6.70 -6.21 -1.75
N SER A 160 -6.45 -4.95 -1.39
CA SER A 160 -5.59 -4.60 -0.26
C SER A 160 -6.17 -5.08 1.07
N ALA A 161 -7.48 -4.90 1.28
CA ALA A 161 -8.16 -5.36 2.48
C ALA A 161 -8.10 -6.90 2.60
N LEU A 162 -8.42 -7.61 1.52
CA LEU A 162 -8.44 -9.06 1.49
C LEU A 162 -7.04 -9.66 1.69
N ILE A 163 -6.06 -9.25 0.89
CA ILE A 163 -4.71 -9.82 0.92
C ILE A 163 -4.02 -9.47 2.24
N SER A 164 -4.10 -8.21 2.69
CA SER A 164 -3.50 -7.82 3.97
C SER A 164 -4.13 -8.58 5.14
N PHE A 165 -5.45 -8.74 5.15
CA PHE A 165 -6.15 -9.51 6.16
C PHE A 165 -5.67 -10.97 6.20
N LEU A 166 -5.66 -11.66 5.06
CA LEU A 166 -5.24 -13.05 4.97
C LEU A 166 -3.79 -13.26 5.43
N VAL A 167 -2.88 -12.40 4.97
CA VAL A 167 -1.46 -12.49 5.33
C VAL A 167 -1.26 -12.22 6.82
N ILE A 168 -1.87 -11.17 7.37
CA ILE A 168 -1.66 -10.82 8.77
C ILE A 168 -2.29 -11.86 9.70
N VAL A 169 -3.47 -12.39 9.35
CA VAL A 169 -4.11 -13.49 10.12
C VAL A 169 -3.21 -14.74 10.10
N ALA A 170 -2.65 -15.10 8.95
CA ALA A 170 -1.74 -16.23 8.82
C ALA A 170 -0.45 -16.02 9.65
N VAL A 171 0.17 -14.85 9.57
CA VAL A 171 1.41 -14.52 10.29
C VAL A 171 1.19 -14.46 11.81
N ARG A 172 0.08 -13.86 12.24
CA ARG A 172 -0.24 -13.73 13.69
C ARG A 172 -0.97 -14.93 14.27
N GLN A 173 -1.33 -15.92 13.44
CA GLN A 173 -2.15 -17.08 13.85
C GLN A 173 -3.42 -16.69 14.60
N ILE A 174 -4.04 -15.60 14.17
CA ILE A 174 -5.29 -15.10 14.79
C ILE A 174 -6.40 -16.12 14.52
N LYS A 175 -7.01 -16.64 15.58
CA LYS A 175 -8.19 -17.52 15.48
C LYS A 175 -9.41 -16.69 15.11
N VAL A 176 -9.71 -16.61 13.82
CA VAL A 176 -10.90 -15.93 13.31
C VAL A 176 -12.11 -16.81 13.63
N GLY A 177 -13.02 -16.34 14.49
CA GLY A 177 -14.29 -17.02 14.75
C GLY A 177 -14.50 -17.67 16.13
N LYS A 178 -13.54 -17.68 17.04
CA LYS A 178 -13.84 -18.00 18.44
C LYS A 178 -14.24 -16.71 19.19
N ARG A 179 -15.53 -16.57 19.50
CA ARG A 179 -16.00 -15.69 20.58
C ARG A 179 -15.20 -16.06 21.83
N GLN A 180 -14.50 -15.11 22.44
CA GLN A 180 -14.08 -15.25 23.83
C GLN A 180 -15.37 -15.33 24.67
N GLY A 181 -15.69 -16.51 25.14
CA GLY A 181 -16.87 -16.69 25.97
C GLY A 181 -17.43 -18.11 25.92
N SER A 182 -16.62 -19.12 26.28
CA SER A 182 -17.12 -20.38 26.84
C SER A 182 -15.96 -21.12 27.51
N GLU A 183 -15.47 -20.56 28.60
CA GLU A 183 -14.91 -21.37 29.67
C GLU A 183 -15.79 -21.11 30.89
N VAL A 184 -16.79 -21.97 31.07
CA VAL A 184 -17.45 -22.29 32.32
C VAL A 184 -17.07 -23.73 32.64
#